data_6d0d98be792f567416dd157f67e94ff4
#
_entry.id   6d0d98be792f567416dd157f67e94ff4
#
_cell.length_a   1.000
_cell.length_b   1.000
_cell.length_c   1.000
_cell.angle_alpha   90.00
_cell.angle_beta   90.00
_cell.angle_gamma   90.00
#
_symmetry.space_group_name_H-M   'P 1'
#
loop_
_entity.id
_entity.type
_entity.pdbx_description
1 polymer ?
#
loop_
_entity_poly.entity_id
_entity_poly.type
_entity_poly.pdbx_seq_one_letter_code
_entity_poly.pdbx_strand_id
1 'polypeptide(L)'
;MIKLLIVEDSEETVDLIKLILSNETDIIILDDSTIKDGMNLVKKDIFDIILLDLSLPDGNGTYICEQVRKFPELYGKPFIVALTADTSQESVNKNLELGCDDYIKKPFDTQELLIRLKKFIKRLPQNKEVITYENIKLFLTNKTALYNEEFVDLSKNEFEVLYYFIINKGLLLTRVNILDNVWKENLDISDKAVDQCLKRLRKKLPILNDNLISKRGFGYILK
;
A
#
# COMPACT_ATOMS: atom_id res chain seq x y z
N MET A 1 -0.88 -5.07 -1.87
CA MET A 1 -1.90 -5.81 -1.07
C MET A 1 -1.74 -5.39 0.38
N ILE A 2 -2.83 -5.08 1.05
CA ILE A 2 -2.91 -4.66 2.44
C ILE A 2 -3.06 -5.90 3.30
N LYS A 3 -2.26 -6.04 4.34
CA LYS A 3 -2.39 -7.15 5.30
C LYS A 3 -3.14 -6.69 6.53
N LEU A 4 -4.29 -7.29 6.77
CA LEU A 4 -5.16 -7.02 7.91
C LEU A 4 -5.19 -8.24 8.82
N LEU A 5 -4.90 -8.03 10.10
CA LEU A 5 -5.08 -9.03 11.16
C LEU A 5 -6.35 -8.74 11.94
N ILE A 6 -7.15 -9.76 12.19
CA ILE A 6 -8.28 -9.72 13.11
C ILE A 6 -7.91 -10.58 14.31
N VAL A 7 -7.98 -10.04 15.53
CA VAL A 7 -7.86 -10.80 16.76
C VAL A 7 -9.18 -10.66 17.52
N GLU A 8 -9.99 -11.71 17.43
CA GLU A 8 -11.40 -11.70 17.86
C GLU A 8 -11.84 -13.14 18.12
N ASP A 9 -12.45 -13.43 19.24
CA ASP A 9 -12.89 -14.78 19.65
C ASP A 9 -14.27 -15.17 19.12
N SER A 10 -15.08 -14.21 18.67
CA SER A 10 -16.38 -14.46 18.05
C SER A 10 -16.25 -14.75 16.55
N GLU A 11 -16.45 -16.01 16.14
CA GLU A 11 -16.46 -16.40 14.73
C GLU A 11 -17.48 -15.60 13.92
N GLU A 12 -18.67 -15.30 14.50
CA GLU A 12 -19.69 -14.49 13.84
C GLU A 12 -19.21 -13.08 13.54
N THR A 13 -18.44 -12.48 14.46
CA THR A 13 -17.86 -11.15 14.27
C THR A 13 -16.78 -11.18 13.19
N VAL A 14 -15.92 -12.18 13.19
CA VAL A 14 -14.88 -12.37 12.17
C VAL A 14 -15.49 -12.53 10.80
N ASP A 15 -16.51 -13.39 10.66
CA ASP A 15 -17.19 -13.64 9.39
C ASP A 15 -17.90 -12.38 8.87
N LEU A 16 -18.53 -11.62 9.76
CA LEU A 16 -19.13 -10.33 9.42
C LEU A 16 -18.09 -9.35 8.87
N ILE A 17 -16.93 -9.23 9.52
CA ILE A 17 -15.85 -8.36 9.08
C ILE A 17 -15.30 -8.82 7.71
N LYS A 18 -15.09 -10.12 7.52
CA LYS A 18 -14.67 -10.69 6.23
C LYS A 18 -15.68 -10.40 5.13
N LEU A 19 -16.99 -10.52 5.43
CA LEU A 19 -18.06 -10.21 4.48
C LEU A 19 -18.07 -8.73 4.10
N ILE A 20 -17.93 -7.82 5.08
CA ILE A 20 -17.86 -6.37 4.82
C ILE A 20 -16.70 -6.03 3.89
N LEU A 21 -15.57 -6.71 4.04
CA LEU A 21 -14.33 -6.46 3.28
C LEU A 21 -14.24 -7.28 1.99
N SER A 22 -15.19 -8.17 1.71
CA SER A 22 -15.15 -9.08 0.54
C SER A 22 -15.09 -8.35 -0.82
N ASN A 23 -15.61 -7.14 -0.90
CA ASN A 23 -15.58 -6.30 -2.10
C ASN A 23 -14.27 -5.49 -2.26
N GLU A 24 -13.38 -5.53 -1.26
CA GLU A 24 -12.10 -4.81 -1.30
C GLU A 24 -11.01 -5.76 -1.84
N THR A 25 -10.63 -5.58 -3.09
CA THR A 25 -9.83 -6.56 -3.87
C THR A 25 -8.36 -6.70 -3.47
N ASP A 26 -7.82 -5.78 -2.69
CA ASP A 26 -6.38 -5.72 -2.39
C ASP A 26 -6.06 -6.02 -0.89
N ILE A 27 -6.95 -6.70 -0.16
CA ILE A 27 -6.79 -6.99 1.27
C ILE A 27 -6.59 -8.49 1.49
N ILE A 28 -5.51 -8.86 2.19
CA ILE A 28 -5.29 -10.20 2.74
C ILE A 28 -5.68 -10.15 4.20
N ILE A 29 -6.61 -11.00 4.63
CA ILE A 29 -7.08 -11.07 6.00
C ILE A 29 -6.54 -12.34 6.62
N LEU A 30 -5.91 -12.20 7.80
CA LEU A 30 -5.60 -13.28 8.72
C LEU A 30 -6.37 -13.01 10.01
N ASP A 31 -6.76 -14.07 10.70
CA ASP A 31 -7.49 -13.98 11.95
C ASP A 31 -7.01 -15.01 12.98
N ASP A 32 -7.20 -14.67 14.24
CA ASP A 32 -6.99 -15.56 15.36
C ASP A 32 -7.89 -15.16 16.54
N SER A 33 -8.10 -16.08 17.48
CA SER A 33 -9.08 -15.93 18.57
C SER A 33 -8.48 -15.61 19.92
N THR A 34 -7.15 -15.53 20.03
CA THR A 34 -6.44 -15.35 21.30
C THR A 34 -5.29 -14.33 21.18
N ILE A 35 -4.93 -13.70 22.29
CA ILE A 35 -3.75 -12.85 22.38
C ILE A 35 -2.49 -13.62 21.98
N LYS A 36 -2.35 -14.85 22.49
CA LYS A 36 -1.18 -15.70 22.26
C LYS A 36 -0.98 -15.96 20.78
N ASP A 37 -2.02 -16.36 20.07
CA ASP A 37 -1.91 -16.75 18.68
C ASP A 37 -1.89 -15.53 17.76
N GLY A 38 -2.63 -14.46 18.09
CA GLY A 38 -2.50 -13.15 17.44
C GLY A 38 -1.07 -12.61 17.52
N MET A 39 -0.42 -12.70 18.68
CA MET A 39 1.01 -12.34 18.81
C MET A 39 1.93 -13.24 18.01
N ASN A 40 1.60 -14.52 17.85
CA ASN A 40 2.38 -15.41 16.97
C ASN A 40 2.30 -14.99 15.51
N LEU A 41 1.14 -14.50 15.04
CA LEU A 41 0.98 -13.94 13.71
C LEU A 41 1.77 -12.64 13.54
N VAL A 42 1.68 -11.71 14.50
CA VAL A 42 2.43 -10.45 14.51
C VAL A 42 3.95 -10.66 14.49
N LYS A 43 4.44 -11.75 15.11
CA LYS A 43 5.88 -12.12 15.08
C LYS A 43 6.33 -12.70 13.75
N LYS A 44 5.42 -13.30 12.98
CA LYS A 44 5.73 -13.96 11.70
C LYS A 44 5.61 -13.03 10.51
N ASP A 45 4.78 -12.01 10.61
CA ASP A 45 4.47 -11.13 9.49
C ASP A 45 4.22 -9.69 9.94
N ILE A 46 4.39 -8.75 9.02
CA ILE A 46 4.09 -7.33 9.26
C ILE A 46 2.70 -7.04 8.71
N PHE A 47 1.85 -6.47 9.56
CA PHE A 47 0.49 -6.07 9.21
C PHE A 47 0.39 -4.57 8.99
N ASP A 48 -0.54 -4.15 8.14
CA ASP A 48 -0.86 -2.76 7.89
C ASP A 48 -1.97 -2.26 8.83
N ILE A 49 -2.91 -3.15 9.16
CA ILE A 49 -4.04 -2.86 10.05
C ILE A 49 -4.24 -4.06 10.98
N ILE A 50 -4.54 -3.80 12.24
CA ILE A 50 -4.95 -4.79 13.24
C ILE A 50 -6.32 -4.37 13.78
N LEU A 51 -7.33 -5.21 13.60
CA LEU A 51 -8.59 -5.15 14.34
C LEU A 51 -8.45 -6.02 15.58
N LEU A 52 -8.66 -5.44 16.74
CA LEU A 52 -8.30 -6.07 18.00
C LEU A 52 -9.45 -6.00 19.00
N ASP A 53 -10.03 -7.16 19.32
CA ASP A 53 -10.89 -7.22 20.49
C ASP A 53 -10.09 -7.03 21.77
N LEU A 54 -10.61 -6.20 22.64
CA LEU A 54 -10.00 -5.95 23.94
C LEU A 54 -10.38 -7.03 25.00
N SER A 55 -11.45 -7.77 24.76
CA SER A 55 -11.97 -8.78 25.70
C SER A 55 -11.80 -10.18 25.14
N LEU A 56 -10.57 -10.68 25.13
CA LEU A 56 -10.22 -12.00 24.61
C LEU A 56 -10.21 -13.06 25.74
N PRO A 57 -10.39 -14.35 25.41
CA PRO A 57 -10.50 -15.41 26.40
C PRO A 57 -9.24 -15.60 27.27
N ASP A 58 -8.07 -15.22 26.74
CA ASP A 58 -6.77 -15.34 27.42
C ASP A 58 -6.27 -14.01 28.00
N GLY A 59 -7.11 -12.94 28.00
CA GLY A 59 -6.79 -11.69 28.67
C GLY A 59 -7.26 -10.42 27.96
N ASN A 60 -6.60 -9.31 28.25
CA ASN A 60 -6.90 -8.03 27.62
C ASN A 60 -6.09 -7.83 26.34
N GLY A 61 -6.76 -7.62 25.21
CA GLY A 61 -6.16 -7.41 23.89
C GLY A 61 -5.19 -6.23 23.81
N THR A 62 -5.28 -5.25 24.73
CA THR A 62 -4.35 -4.11 24.78
C THR A 62 -2.88 -4.55 24.86
N TYR A 63 -2.61 -5.76 25.35
CA TYR A 63 -1.26 -6.33 25.38
C TYR A 63 -0.63 -6.37 23.98
N ILE A 64 -1.39 -6.76 22.94
CA ILE A 64 -0.88 -6.76 21.55
C ILE A 64 -0.51 -5.33 21.13
N CYS A 65 -1.38 -4.36 21.44
CA CYS A 65 -1.14 -2.95 21.14
C CYS A 65 0.16 -2.46 21.79
N GLU A 66 0.33 -2.69 23.09
CA GLU A 66 1.52 -2.31 23.84
C GLU A 66 2.80 -2.92 23.25
N GLN A 67 2.79 -4.23 22.92
CA GLN A 67 3.95 -4.90 22.34
C GLN A 67 4.30 -4.35 20.97
N VAL A 68 3.31 -4.14 20.11
CA VAL A 68 3.52 -3.60 18.76
C VAL A 68 4.09 -2.17 18.82
N ARG A 69 3.58 -1.33 19.74
CA ARG A 69 4.07 0.05 19.90
C ARG A 69 5.45 0.12 20.54
N LYS A 70 5.78 -0.84 21.40
CA LYS A 70 7.08 -0.92 22.08
C LYS A 70 8.22 -1.34 21.14
N PHE A 71 7.92 -2.16 20.13
CA PHE A 71 8.92 -2.72 19.22
C PHE A 71 8.56 -2.51 17.75
N PRO A 72 8.44 -1.23 17.29
CA PRO A 72 8.01 -0.91 15.93
C PRO A 72 8.99 -1.38 14.85
N GLU A 73 10.26 -1.58 15.19
CA GLU A 73 11.29 -2.14 14.31
C GLU A 73 11.08 -3.64 14.02
N LEU A 74 10.39 -4.36 14.92
CA LEU A 74 10.10 -5.80 14.76
C LEU A 74 8.72 -6.02 14.12
N TYR A 75 7.73 -5.23 14.51
CA TYR A 75 6.32 -5.46 14.18
C TYR A 75 5.73 -4.43 13.19
N GLY A 76 6.54 -3.49 12.75
CA GLY A 76 6.06 -2.39 11.90
C GLY A 76 5.24 -1.36 12.70
N LYS A 77 4.48 -0.54 11.95
CA LYS A 77 3.62 0.49 12.53
C LYS A 77 2.19 0.33 11.99
N PRO A 78 1.51 -0.79 12.28
CA PRO A 78 0.14 -0.99 11.83
C PRO A 78 -0.80 0.04 12.44
N PHE A 79 -1.89 0.37 11.75
CA PHE A 79 -3.03 1.00 12.40
C PHE A 79 -3.74 -0.03 13.26
N ILE A 80 -3.94 0.27 14.54
CA ILE A 80 -4.61 -0.61 15.49
C ILE A 80 -5.97 -0.01 15.85
N VAL A 81 -7.02 -0.73 15.52
CA VAL A 81 -8.41 -0.35 15.79
C VAL A 81 -8.98 -1.31 16.83
N ALA A 82 -9.29 -0.80 18.00
CA ALA A 82 -9.86 -1.60 19.08
C ALA A 82 -11.37 -1.85 18.83
N LEU A 83 -11.79 -3.10 18.98
CA LEU A 83 -13.19 -3.50 19.06
C LEU A 83 -13.56 -3.66 20.53
N THR A 84 -14.55 -2.94 21.03
CA THR A 84 -14.85 -2.94 22.47
C THR A 84 -16.34 -2.78 22.77
N ALA A 85 -16.83 -3.48 23.78
CA ALA A 85 -18.15 -3.25 24.34
C ALA A 85 -18.19 -2.06 25.31
N ASP A 86 -17.02 -1.71 25.91
CA ASP A 86 -16.90 -0.60 26.86
C ASP A 86 -16.48 0.69 26.14
N THR A 87 -17.38 1.65 26.12
CA THR A 87 -17.17 2.99 25.55
C THR A 87 -17.17 4.08 26.60
N SER A 88 -16.93 3.75 27.87
CA SER A 88 -16.73 4.79 28.88
C SER A 88 -15.55 5.69 28.47
N GLN A 89 -15.66 6.99 28.79
CA GLN A 89 -14.62 7.98 28.43
C GLN A 89 -13.24 7.56 29.00
N GLU A 90 -13.24 6.94 30.17
CA GLU A 90 -12.04 6.45 30.83
C GLU A 90 -11.39 5.31 30.05
N SER A 91 -12.18 4.31 29.61
CA SER A 91 -11.71 3.17 28.84
C SER A 91 -11.19 3.61 27.45
N VAL A 92 -11.91 4.49 26.77
CA VAL A 92 -11.48 5.04 25.48
C VAL A 92 -10.15 5.79 25.59
N ASN A 93 -10.03 6.70 26.56
CA ASN A 93 -8.80 7.45 26.77
C ASN A 93 -7.62 6.53 27.06
N LYS A 94 -7.82 5.54 27.94
CA LYS A 94 -6.80 4.55 28.27
C LYS A 94 -6.33 3.75 27.05
N ASN A 95 -7.26 3.30 26.19
CA ASN A 95 -6.92 2.54 24.98
C ASN A 95 -6.14 3.38 23.96
N LEU A 96 -6.47 4.65 23.81
CA LEU A 96 -5.72 5.58 22.97
C LEU A 96 -4.32 5.86 23.55
N GLU A 97 -4.18 6.03 24.87
CA GLU A 97 -2.89 6.19 25.53
C GLU A 97 -1.99 4.96 25.38
N LEU A 98 -2.58 3.75 25.34
CA LEU A 98 -1.87 2.50 25.06
C LEU A 98 -1.48 2.31 23.59
N GLY A 99 -1.89 3.23 22.71
CA GLY A 99 -1.45 3.32 21.32
C GLY A 99 -2.40 2.74 20.30
N CYS A 100 -3.68 2.50 20.63
CA CYS A 100 -4.70 2.28 19.61
C CYS A 100 -4.93 3.58 18.81
N ASP A 101 -5.12 3.46 17.47
CA ASP A 101 -5.35 4.61 16.59
C ASP A 101 -6.83 5.01 16.51
N ASP A 102 -7.72 4.07 16.79
CA ASP A 102 -9.17 4.29 16.83
C ASP A 102 -9.85 3.17 17.63
N TYR A 103 -11.14 3.32 17.89
CA TYR A 103 -11.96 2.28 18.51
C TYR A 103 -13.32 2.19 17.82
N ILE A 104 -13.95 1.01 17.88
CA ILE A 104 -15.27 0.74 17.36
C ILE A 104 -16.06 0.02 18.45
N LYS A 105 -17.24 0.57 18.77
CA LYS A 105 -18.13 0.00 19.77
C LYS A 105 -18.83 -1.24 19.24
N LYS A 106 -18.85 -2.32 20.02
CA LYS A 106 -19.68 -3.50 19.79
C LYS A 106 -21.08 -3.32 20.42
N PRO A 107 -22.19 -3.72 19.75
CA PRO A 107 -22.24 -4.12 18.34
C PRO A 107 -22.04 -2.92 17.42
N PHE A 108 -21.32 -3.12 16.32
CA PHE A 108 -20.99 -2.04 15.37
C PHE A 108 -21.87 -2.10 14.12
N ASP A 109 -22.09 -0.92 13.56
CA ASP A 109 -22.68 -0.78 12.25
C ASP A 109 -21.66 -1.14 11.16
N THR A 110 -22.09 -1.89 10.15
CA THR A 110 -21.23 -2.36 9.06
C THR A 110 -20.63 -1.23 8.24
N GLN A 111 -21.40 -0.14 8.05
CA GLN A 111 -20.93 1.02 7.32
C GLN A 111 -19.93 1.83 8.16
N GLU A 112 -20.12 1.95 9.47
CA GLU A 112 -19.19 2.61 10.35
C GLU A 112 -17.82 1.93 10.31
N LEU A 113 -17.77 0.60 10.45
CA LEU A 113 -16.53 -0.18 10.35
C LEU A 113 -15.84 0.06 9.01
N LEU A 114 -16.58 -0.04 7.91
CA LEU A 114 -16.01 0.15 6.56
C LEU A 114 -15.46 1.56 6.36
N ILE A 115 -16.16 2.60 6.80
CA ILE A 115 -15.73 3.99 6.68
C ILE A 115 -14.43 4.22 7.47
N ARG A 116 -14.35 3.71 8.70
CA ARG A 116 -13.16 3.84 9.54
C ARG A 116 -11.96 3.10 8.95
N LEU A 117 -12.15 1.87 8.49
CA LEU A 117 -11.09 1.11 7.83
C LEU A 117 -10.62 1.78 6.53
N LYS A 118 -11.53 2.29 5.70
CA LYS A 118 -11.17 3.04 4.49
C LYS A 118 -10.35 4.30 4.79
N LYS A 119 -10.58 4.95 5.92
CA LYS A 119 -9.77 6.10 6.36
C LYS A 119 -8.32 5.69 6.64
N PHE A 120 -8.10 4.53 7.28
CA PHE A 120 -6.76 4.00 7.52
C PHE A 120 -6.12 3.46 6.24
N ILE A 121 -6.86 2.70 5.43
CA ILE A 121 -6.40 2.21 4.12
C ILE A 121 -5.88 3.35 3.24
N LYS A 122 -6.56 4.49 3.22
CA LYS A 122 -6.10 5.69 2.47
C LYS A 122 -4.82 6.32 3.02
N ARG A 123 -4.54 6.13 4.33
CA ARG A 123 -3.34 6.65 5.00
C ARG A 123 -2.16 5.69 4.95
N LEU A 124 -2.43 4.40 4.70
CA LEU A 124 -1.34 3.45 4.50
C LEU A 124 -0.48 3.94 3.34
N PRO A 125 0.85 3.85 3.47
CA PRO A 125 1.69 3.97 2.30
C PRO A 125 1.15 2.93 1.31
N GLN A 126 0.54 3.42 0.27
CA GLN A 126 -0.03 2.54 -0.75
C GLN A 126 1.14 1.77 -1.34
N ASN A 127 1.33 0.48 -0.98
CA ASN A 127 2.35 -0.39 -1.57
C ASN A 127 2.16 -0.64 -3.09
N LYS A 128 1.20 0.05 -3.73
CA LYS A 128 1.20 0.34 -5.17
C LYS A 128 2.30 1.34 -5.57
N GLU A 129 3.05 1.83 -4.61
CA GLU A 129 4.00 2.93 -4.77
C GLU A 129 5.40 2.49 -5.17
N VAL A 130 5.69 1.20 -5.20
CA VAL A 130 6.95 0.70 -5.77
C VAL A 130 6.62 -0.22 -6.93
N ILE A 131 6.91 0.24 -8.14
CA ILE A 131 6.85 -0.59 -9.33
C ILE A 131 8.27 -1.04 -9.66
N THR A 132 8.43 -2.35 -9.85
CA THR A 132 9.71 -2.96 -10.17
C THR A 132 9.73 -3.40 -11.63
N TYR A 133 10.79 -3.07 -12.32
CA TYR A 133 11.09 -3.57 -13.65
C TYR A 133 12.59 -3.88 -13.75
N GLU A 134 12.94 -5.15 -13.89
CA GLU A 134 14.33 -5.60 -13.82
C GLU A 134 15.02 -5.03 -12.56
N ASN A 135 16.11 -4.30 -12.73
CA ASN A 135 16.86 -3.65 -11.65
C ASN A 135 16.37 -2.23 -11.33
N ILE A 136 15.23 -1.81 -11.86
CA ILE A 136 14.63 -0.49 -11.63
C ILE A 136 13.52 -0.62 -10.59
N LYS A 137 13.53 0.25 -9.57
CA LYS A 137 12.43 0.45 -8.62
C LYS A 137 11.93 1.88 -8.72
N LEU A 138 10.64 2.06 -9.01
CA LEU A 138 9.98 3.36 -9.03
C LEU A 138 9.12 3.52 -7.79
N PHE A 139 9.39 4.53 -6.99
CA PHE A 139 8.60 4.91 -5.83
C PHE A 139 7.59 5.99 -6.25
N LEU A 140 6.31 5.60 -6.38
CA LEU A 140 5.28 6.47 -6.95
C LEU A 140 4.88 7.62 -6.02
N THR A 141 5.01 7.44 -4.69
CA THR A 141 4.64 8.44 -3.68
C THR A 141 5.50 9.69 -3.77
N ASN A 142 6.81 9.50 -3.81
CA ASN A 142 7.80 10.59 -3.80
C ASN A 142 8.44 10.85 -5.15
N LYS A 143 7.99 10.12 -6.21
CA LYS A 143 8.49 10.22 -7.58
C LYS A 143 9.99 10.01 -7.70
N THR A 144 10.53 9.07 -6.93
CA THR A 144 11.95 8.71 -6.94
C THR A 144 12.19 7.36 -7.61
N ALA A 145 13.42 7.09 -8.02
CA ALA A 145 13.81 5.86 -8.68
C ALA A 145 15.13 5.32 -8.15
N LEU A 146 15.25 3.99 -8.08
CA LEU A 146 16.52 3.29 -7.91
C LEU A 146 16.83 2.47 -9.15
N TYR A 147 18.10 2.36 -9.48
CA TYR A 147 18.64 1.45 -10.47
C TYR A 147 19.85 0.73 -9.87
N ASN A 148 19.83 -0.60 -9.85
CA ASN A 148 20.82 -1.42 -9.12
C ASN A 148 20.97 -0.99 -7.64
N GLU A 149 19.87 -0.68 -6.96
CA GLU A 149 19.81 -0.19 -5.57
C GLU A 149 20.43 1.21 -5.35
N GLU A 150 20.90 1.90 -6.39
CA GLU A 150 21.42 3.26 -6.33
C GLU A 150 20.37 4.28 -6.78
N PHE A 151 20.39 5.44 -6.16
CA PHE A 151 19.44 6.52 -6.46
C PHE A 151 19.70 7.12 -7.84
N VAL A 152 18.63 7.24 -8.65
CA VAL A 152 18.68 7.87 -9.97
C VAL A 152 17.81 9.10 -9.98
N ASP A 153 18.41 10.26 -10.24
CA ASP A 153 17.67 11.51 -10.39
C ASP A 153 16.95 11.56 -11.74
N LEU A 154 15.62 11.39 -11.71
CA LEU A 154 14.73 11.51 -12.86
C LEU A 154 13.94 12.81 -12.77
N SER A 155 13.86 13.57 -13.86
CA SER A 155 12.89 14.66 -13.95
C SER A 155 11.45 14.12 -13.93
N LYS A 156 10.46 14.99 -13.64
CA LYS A 156 9.03 14.63 -13.63
C LYS A 156 8.64 13.84 -14.89
N ASN A 157 8.97 14.35 -16.07
CA ASN A 157 8.60 13.71 -17.33
C ASN A 157 9.35 12.40 -17.59
N GLU A 158 10.61 12.30 -17.19
CA GLU A 158 11.38 11.05 -17.28
C GLU A 158 10.76 9.96 -16.39
N PHE A 159 10.37 10.33 -15.18
CA PHE A 159 9.69 9.42 -14.28
C PHE A 159 8.34 8.95 -14.84
N GLU A 160 7.48 9.88 -15.30
CA GLU A 160 6.16 9.55 -15.84
C GLU A 160 6.25 8.72 -17.13
N VAL A 161 7.20 9.01 -18.03
CA VAL A 161 7.44 8.19 -19.23
C VAL A 161 7.88 6.79 -18.87
N LEU A 162 8.83 6.64 -17.94
CA LEU A 162 9.30 5.34 -17.50
C LEU A 162 8.18 4.54 -16.83
N TYR A 163 7.43 5.17 -15.94
CA TYR A 163 6.24 4.59 -15.31
C TYR A 163 5.23 4.11 -16.36
N TYR A 164 4.91 4.96 -17.34
CA TYR A 164 3.94 4.63 -18.39
C TYR A 164 4.37 3.43 -19.23
N PHE A 165 5.66 3.31 -19.53
CA PHE A 165 6.19 2.14 -20.22
C PHE A 165 6.12 0.87 -19.37
N ILE A 166 6.45 0.95 -18.08
CA ILE A 166 6.46 -0.22 -17.20
C ILE A 166 5.06 -0.79 -17.01
N ILE A 167 4.05 0.05 -16.80
CA ILE A 167 2.65 -0.42 -16.64
C ILE A 167 2.03 -0.93 -17.94
N ASN A 168 2.59 -0.56 -19.09
CA ASN A 168 2.18 -1.02 -20.43
C ASN A 168 3.23 -1.93 -21.08
N LYS A 169 4.00 -2.66 -20.26
CA LYS A 169 5.03 -3.59 -20.72
C LYS A 169 4.47 -4.54 -21.78
N GLY A 170 5.22 -4.71 -22.88
CA GLY A 170 4.84 -5.57 -24.01
C GLY A 170 3.91 -4.91 -25.05
N LEU A 171 3.34 -3.73 -24.76
CA LEU A 171 2.47 -3.02 -25.69
C LEU A 171 3.27 -2.03 -26.54
N LEU A 172 2.83 -1.88 -27.80
CA LEU A 172 3.34 -0.83 -28.69
C LEU A 172 2.71 0.51 -28.31
N LEU A 173 3.52 1.44 -27.82
CA LEU A 173 3.11 2.80 -27.48
C LEU A 173 3.54 3.76 -28.58
N THR A 174 2.59 4.42 -29.22
CA THR A 174 2.86 5.47 -30.19
C THR A 174 3.35 6.75 -29.51
N ARG A 175 4.02 7.65 -30.24
CA ARG A 175 4.41 8.95 -29.67
C ARG A 175 3.22 9.75 -29.17
N VAL A 176 2.12 9.69 -29.89
CA VAL A 176 0.86 10.35 -29.50
C VAL A 176 0.36 9.77 -28.18
N ASN A 177 0.29 8.43 -28.03
CA ASN A 177 -0.12 7.82 -26.76
C ASN A 177 0.76 8.27 -25.58
N ILE A 178 2.08 8.38 -25.80
CA ILE A 178 3.01 8.81 -24.74
C ILE A 178 2.79 10.30 -24.41
N LEU A 179 2.63 11.15 -25.41
CA LEU A 179 2.36 12.59 -25.21
C LEU A 179 1.06 12.81 -24.46
N ASP A 180 -0.04 12.20 -24.88
CA ASP A 180 -1.37 12.37 -24.29
C ASP A 180 -1.41 11.90 -22.83
N ASN A 181 -0.62 10.91 -22.47
CA ASN A 181 -0.62 10.37 -21.11
C ASN A 181 0.37 11.05 -20.16
N VAL A 182 1.49 11.57 -20.68
CA VAL A 182 2.55 12.15 -19.85
C VAL A 182 2.54 13.68 -19.84
N TRP A 183 2.18 14.32 -20.98
CA TRP A 183 2.20 15.78 -21.13
C TRP A 183 0.80 16.39 -21.24
N LYS A 184 -0.18 15.86 -20.53
CA LYS A 184 -1.62 16.24 -20.57
C LYS A 184 -1.92 17.74 -20.53
N GLU A 185 -1.04 18.52 -19.92
CA GLU A 185 -1.26 19.96 -19.66
C GLU A 185 -0.62 20.88 -20.72
N ASN A 186 0.13 20.35 -21.71
CA ASN A 186 0.88 21.14 -22.67
C ASN A 186 0.56 20.72 -24.11
N LEU A 187 -0.37 21.40 -24.75
CA LEU A 187 -0.85 21.14 -26.12
C LEU A 187 0.16 21.44 -27.23
N ASP A 188 1.26 22.15 -26.93
CA ASP A 188 2.26 22.59 -27.93
C ASP A 188 3.55 21.75 -27.95
N ILE A 189 3.56 20.56 -27.36
CA ILE A 189 4.76 19.72 -27.30
C ILE A 189 4.84 18.81 -28.52
N SER A 190 5.96 18.87 -29.24
CA SER A 190 6.20 18.04 -30.42
C SER A 190 6.68 16.63 -30.08
N ASP A 191 6.48 15.68 -30.98
CA ASP A 191 6.97 14.29 -30.92
C ASP A 191 8.45 14.17 -30.55
N LYS A 192 9.26 15.18 -30.88
CA LYS A 192 10.68 15.25 -30.53
C LYS A 192 10.93 15.23 -29.00
N ALA A 193 9.96 15.69 -28.20
CA ALA A 193 10.08 15.68 -26.74
C ALA A 193 10.13 14.25 -26.18
N VAL A 194 9.33 13.34 -26.75
CA VAL A 194 9.35 11.92 -26.40
C VAL A 194 10.71 11.32 -26.69
N ASP A 195 11.24 11.52 -27.90
CA ASP A 195 12.52 10.95 -28.35
C ASP A 195 13.67 11.48 -27.47
N GLN A 196 13.66 12.78 -27.12
CA GLN A 196 14.63 13.38 -26.23
C GLN A 196 14.53 12.83 -24.81
N CYS A 197 13.34 12.65 -24.29
CA CYS A 197 13.10 12.06 -22.96
C CYS A 197 13.64 10.63 -22.92
N LEU A 198 13.31 9.80 -23.91
CA LEU A 198 13.81 8.43 -24.01
C LEU A 198 15.34 8.35 -24.16
N LYS A 199 15.95 9.28 -24.89
CA LYS A 199 17.42 9.39 -24.98
C LYS A 199 18.06 9.67 -23.63
N ARG A 200 17.47 10.57 -22.80
CA ARG A 200 17.95 10.86 -21.45
C ARG A 200 17.76 9.66 -20.53
N LEU A 201 16.57 9.00 -20.58
CA LEU A 201 16.31 7.80 -19.80
C LEU A 201 17.30 6.67 -20.09
N ARG A 202 17.61 6.39 -21.35
CA ARG A 202 18.61 5.37 -21.72
C ARG A 202 20.01 5.70 -21.21
N LYS A 203 20.36 6.99 -21.10
CA LYS A 203 21.65 7.41 -20.51
C LYS A 203 21.68 7.16 -19.00
N LYS A 204 20.56 7.40 -18.30
CA LYS A 204 20.46 7.23 -16.84
C LYS A 204 20.22 5.76 -16.43
N LEU A 205 19.55 5.01 -17.29
CA LEU A 205 19.14 3.63 -17.08
C LEU A 205 19.59 2.76 -18.27
N PRO A 206 20.85 2.30 -18.28
CA PRO A 206 21.43 1.56 -19.41
C PRO A 206 20.65 0.32 -19.83
N ILE A 207 19.96 -0.36 -18.92
CA ILE A 207 19.10 -1.51 -19.20
C ILE A 207 18.03 -1.22 -20.26
N LEU A 208 17.62 0.03 -20.41
CA LEU A 208 16.63 0.45 -21.42
C LEU A 208 17.19 0.45 -22.86
N ASN A 209 18.52 0.37 -23.05
CA ASN A 209 19.08 0.25 -24.40
C ASN A 209 18.67 -1.07 -25.07
N ASP A 210 18.59 -2.16 -24.29
CA ASP A 210 18.26 -3.50 -24.77
C ASP A 210 16.76 -3.80 -24.67
N ASN A 211 16.08 -3.20 -23.71
CA ASN A 211 14.70 -3.53 -23.37
C ASN A 211 13.66 -2.57 -23.99
N LEU A 212 14.02 -1.31 -24.24
CA LEU A 212 13.13 -0.34 -24.88
C LEU A 212 13.38 -0.28 -26.38
N ILE A 213 12.58 -1.01 -27.16
CA ILE A 213 12.76 -1.16 -28.59
C ILE A 213 12.01 -0.06 -29.34
N SER A 214 12.71 0.60 -30.26
CA SER A 214 12.10 1.51 -31.23
C SER A 214 11.55 0.74 -32.44
N LYS A 215 10.29 0.88 -32.75
CA LYS A 215 9.65 0.43 -33.99
C LYS A 215 9.50 1.62 -34.93
N ARG A 216 10.38 1.68 -35.96
CA ARG A 216 10.43 2.82 -36.89
C ARG A 216 9.07 3.11 -37.50
N GLY A 217 8.58 4.35 -37.38
CA GLY A 217 7.29 4.81 -37.88
C GLY A 217 6.09 4.46 -36.98
N PHE A 218 6.24 3.61 -35.96
CA PHE A 218 5.12 3.15 -35.14
C PHE A 218 5.21 3.62 -33.67
N GLY A 219 6.40 3.60 -33.07
CA GLY A 219 6.54 3.96 -31.65
C GLY A 219 7.59 3.12 -30.92
N TYR A 220 7.30 2.77 -29.66
CA TYR A 220 8.21 2.09 -28.76
C TYR A 220 7.53 0.96 -28.01
N ILE A 221 8.29 -0.09 -27.67
CA ILE A 221 7.84 -1.24 -26.86
C ILE A 221 8.87 -1.47 -25.76
N LEU A 222 8.44 -1.54 -24.53
CA LEU A 222 9.24 -2.08 -23.43
C LEU A 222 8.99 -3.61 -23.36
N LYS A 223 10.08 -4.40 -23.39
CA LYS A 223 10.01 -5.88 -23.29
C LYS A 223 9.69 -6.36 -21.90
#